data_16a87cb2f97477a2a97f3b6dd332f474
#
_entry.id   16a87cb2f97477a2a97f3b6dd332f474
#
_cell.length_a   1.000
_cell.length_b   1.000
_cell.length_c   1.000
_cell.angle_alpha   90.00
_cell.angle_beta   90.00
_cell.angle_gamma   90.00
#
_symmetry.space_group_name_H-M   'P 1'
#
loop_
_entity.id
_entity.type
_entity.pdbx_description
1 polymer ?
#
loop_
_entity_poly.entity_id
_entity_poly.type
_entity_poly.pdbx_seq_one_letter_code
_entity_poly.pdbx_strand_id
1 'polypeptide(L)'
;MECTVSWTGNAGTRSGMGFIAETGSGHVLAMDGAPDASRPENGGQNLAPRPMETVLAGTGGCTAYDVVLILKRGRHDVRGCSVRLTSERADTDPKVFTRIHMQFTVTGRGIPPAAVERAIAMSHEKYCSASIMLGKTAQITTGFEIVEA
;
A
#
# COMPACT_ATOMS: atom_id res chain seq x y z
N MET A 1 -10.87 15.13 4.78
CA MET A 1 -9.59 14.67 4.21
C MET A 1 -9.49 15.26 2.82
N GLU A 2 -8.34 15.85 2.46
CA GLU A 2 -8.12 16.50 1.16
C GLU A 2 -6.70 16.28 0.69
N CYS A 3 -6.46 16.37 -0.60
CA CYS A 3 -5.14 16.48 -1.20
C CYS A 3 -5.22 17.22 -2.54
N THR A 4 -4.13 17.86 -2.92
CA THR A 4 -3.96 18.45 -4.25
C THR A 4 -2.87 17.68 -4.98
N VAL A 5 -3.15 17.29 -6.22
CA VAL A 5 -2.19 16.57 -7.06
C VAL A 5 -1.87 17.45 -8.27
N SER A 6 -0.60 17.80 -8.42
CA SER A 6 -0.12 18.66 -9.49
C SER A 6 0.84 17.90 -10.41
N TRP A 7 0.61 17.99 -11.71
CA TRP A 7 1.57 17.50 -12.70
C TRP A 7 2.76 18.42 -12.77
N THR A 8 3.95 17.89 -12.55
CA THR A 8 5.21 18.64 -12.60
C THR A 8 6.00 18.39 -13.88
N GLY A 9 5.65 17.33 -14.60
CA GLY A 9 6.39 16.90 -15.79
C GLY A 9 7.82 16.51 -15.44
N ASN A 10 8.68 16.50 -16.45
CA ASN A 10 10.12 16.51 -16.28
C ASN A 10 10.57 17.96 -16.15
N ALA A 11 11.39 18.25 -15.17
CA ALA A 11 11.82 19.62 -14.85
C ALA A 11 12.20 20.43 -16.11
N GLY A 12 11.42 21.45 -16.39
CA GLY A 12 11.67 22.42 -17.47
C GLY A 12 11.22 22.03 -18.88
N THR A 13 10.71 20.83 -19.13
CA THR A 13 10.41 20.36 -20.50
C THR A 13 8.91 20.23 -20.82
N ARG A 14 8.02 20.29 -19.85
CA ARG A 14 6.59 19.99 -19.99
C ARG A 14 6.30 18.56 -20.52
N SER A 15 7.30 17.69 -20.49
CA SER A 15 7.20 16.28 -20.85
C SER A 15 7.34 15.42 -19.59
N GLY A 16 7.02 14.12 -19.70
CA GLY A 16 7.11 13.19 -18.59
C GLY A 16 5.87 13.16 -17.70
N MET A 17 5.86 12.21 -16.78
CA MET A 17 4.70 11.84 -15.97
C MET A 17 4.98 11.96 -14.47
N GLY A 18 5.73 13.02 -14.08
CA GLY A 18 5.97 13.35 -12.68
C GLY A 18 4.79 14.10 -12.06
N PHE A 19 4.44 13.75 -10.85
CA PHE A 19 3.38 14.38 -10.07
C PHE A 19 3.82 14.60 -8.63
N ILE A 20 3.33 15.67 -8.03
CA ILE A 20 3.46 15.94 -6.60
C ILE A 20 2.07 16.01 -6.00
N ALA A 21 1.86 15.25 -4.93
CA ALA A 21 0.66 15.31 -4.11
C ALA A 21 0.97 16.00 -2.78
N GLU A 22 0.19 17.02 -2.45
CA GLU A 22 0.22 17.72 -1.17
C GLU A 22 -1.02 17.29 -0.38
N THR A 23 -0.82 16.69 0.79
CA THR A 23 -1.91 16.17 1.61
C THR A 23 -2.39 17.21 2.62
N GLY A 24 -3.65 17.13 3.03
CA GLY A 24 -4.20 17.99 4.06
C GLY A 24 -3.54 17.86 5.44
N SER A 25 -2.68 16.86 5.64
CA SER A 25 -1.83 16.71 6.82
C SER A 25 -0.47 17.43 6.71
N GLY A 26 -0.24 18.17 5.60
CA GLY A 26 0.98 18.94 5.38
C GLY A 26 2.18 18.15 4.87
N HIS A 27 1.94 16.96 4.28
CA HIS A 27 3.01 16.11 3.74
C HIS A 27 2.97 16.06 2.22
N VAL A 28 4.12 15.76 1.63
CA VAL A 28 4.31 15.69 0.18
C VAL A 28 4.62 14.25 -0.22
N LEU A 29 4.02 13.79 -1.31
CA LEU A 29 4.27 12.52 -1.95
C LEU A 29 4.57 12.75 -3.43
N ALA A 30 5.72 12.28 -3.89
CA ALA A 30 6.05 12.26 -5.32
C ALA A 30 5.55 10.98 -5.98
N MET A 31 5.11 11.09 -7.22
CA MET A 31 4.74 9.96 -8.08
C MET A 31 5.30 10.17 -9.49
N ASP A 32 5.55 9.10 -10.22
CA ASP A 32 6.02 9.16 -11.61
C ASP A 32 5.40 8.01 -12.43
N GLY A 33 5.53 8.10 -13.74
CA GLY A 33 5.13 7.06 -14.68
C GLY A 33 6.26 6.07 -15.00
N ALA A 34 5.89 4.94 -15.61
CA ALA A 34 6.86 4.08 -16.27
C ALA A 34 7.41 4.74 -17.52
N PRO A 35 8.67 4.45 -17.91
CA PRO A 35 9.16 4.82 -19.23
C PRO A 35 8.29 4.16 -20.33
N ASP A 36 8.03 4.90 -21.39
CA ASP A 36 7.39 4.39 -22.61
C ASP A 36 8.43 4.36 -23.72
N ALA A 37 8.88 3.16 -24.10
CA ALA A 37 9.90 2.99 -25.13
C ALA A 37 9.39 3.36 -26.54
N SER A 38 8.06 3.29 -26.77
CA SER A 38 7.45 3.61 -28.07
C SER A 38 7.15 5.09 -28.21
N ARG A 39 6.90 5.78 -27.11
CA ARG A 39 6.58 7.22 -27.06
C ARG A 39 7.25 7.85 -25.83
N PRO A 40 8.55 8.08 -25.88
CA PRO A 40 9.31 8.58 -24.71
C PRO A 40 8.76 9.89 -24.15
N GLU A 41 8.16 10.73 -24.98
CA GLU A 41 7.53 12.00 -24.58
C GLU A 41 6.28 11.81 -23.69
N ASN A 42 5.64 10.63 -23.74
CA ASN A 42 4.45 10.30 -22.96
C ASN A 42 4.79 9.46 -21.71
N GLY A 43 6.00 8.96 -21.60
CA GLY A 43 6.46 8.14 -20.49
C GLY A 43 6.99 8.94 -19.31
N GLY A 44 7.04 8.30 -18.13
CA GLY A 44 7.78 8.80 -16.97
C GLY A 44 9.25 8.40 -17.02
N GLN A 45 9.97 8.77 -15.98
CA GLN A 45 11.41 8.43 -15.82
C GLN A 45 11.63 7.38 -14.70
N ASN A 46 10.56 6.89 -14.09
CA ASN A 46 10.62 5.96 -12.97
C ASN A 46 11.45 6.49 -11.78
N LEU A 47 11.34 7.79 -11.51
CA LEU A 47 12.04 8.48 -10.41
C LEU A 47 11.27 8.44 -9.08
N ALA A 48 10.01 8.01 -9.12
CA ALA A 48 9.13 7.90 -7.96
C ALA A 48 8.14 6.73 -8.18
N PRO A 49 7.44 6.27 -7.12
CA PRO A 49 6.44 5.23 -7.26
C PRO A 49 5.32 5.65 -8.22
N ARG A 50 4.77 4.67 -8.92
CA ARG A 50 3.60 4.87 -9.79
C ARG A 50 2.33 5.08 -8.96
N PRO A 51 1.32 5.77 -9.46
CA PRO A 51 0.08 6.00 -8.70
C PRO A 51 -0.54 4.71 -8.13
N MET A 52 -0.59 3.63 -8.89
CA MET A 52 -1.16 2.35 -8.41
C MET A 52 -0.24 1.63 -7.41
N GLU A 53 1.06 1.82 -7.45
CA GLU A 53 1.99 1.36 -6.40
C GLU A 53 1.75 2.14 -5.10
N THR A 54 1.45 3.43 -5.20
CA THR A 54 1.10 4.26 -4.04
C THR A 54 -0.21 3.80 -3.39
N VAL A 55 -1.22 3.43 -4.20
CA VAL A 55 -2.47 2.83 -3.68
C VAL A 55 -2.18 1.53 -2.92
N LEU A 56 -1.34 0.68 -3.49
CA LEU A 56 -0.95 -0.59 -2.88
C LEU A 56 -0.16 -0.36 -1.58
N ALA A 57 0.81 0.56 -1.59
CA ALA A 57 1.60 0.94 -0.41
C ALA A 57 0.71 1.52 0.71
N GLY A 58 -0.22 2.41 0.36
CA GLY A 58 -1.19 2.96 1.30
C GLY A 58 -2.08 1.89 1.93
N THR A 59 -2.46 0.88 1.15
CA THR A 59 -3.23 -0.26 1.66
C THR A 59 -2.40 -1.09 2.64
N GLY A 60 -1.13 -1.36 2.32
CA GLY A 60 -0.21 -2.05 3.23
C GLY A 60 0.00 -1.28 4.55
N GLY A 61 0.19 0.04 4.45
CA GLY A 61 0.31 0.90 5.63
C GLY A 61 -0.95 0.92 6.50
N CYS A 62 -2.13 0.99 5.87
CA CYS A 62 -3.41 0.98 6.56
C CYS A 62 -3.61 -0.32 7.36
N THR A 63 -3.39 -1.47 6.74
CA THR A 63 -3.57 -2.76 7.42
C THR A 63 -2.49 -3.03 8.47
N ALA A 64 -1.22 -2.68 8.21
CA ALA A 64 -0.14 -2.81 9.19
C ALA A 64 -0.39 -1.96 10.45
N TYR A 65 -0.89 -0.73 10.26
CA TYR A 65 -1.27 0.14 11.37
C TYR A 65 -2.30 -0.54 12.30
N ASP A 66 -3.36 -1.10 11.72
CA ASP A 66 -4.39 -1.80 12.48
C ASP A 66 -3.83 -3.01 13.23
N VAL A 67 -3.04 -3.85 12.55
CA VAL A 67 -2.44 -5.06 13.16
C VAL A 67 -1.57 -4.68 14.35
N VAL A 68 -0.69 -3.69 14.18
CA VAL A 68 0.17 -3.20 15.29
C VAL A 68 -0.68 -2.64 16.43
N LEU A 69 -1.70 -1.84 16.13
CA LEU A 69 -2.56 -1.23 17.13
C LEU A 69 -3.35 -2.28 17.92
N ILE A 70 -3.92 -3.28 17.24
CA ILE A 70 -4.70 -4.35 17.86
C ILE A 70 -3.81 -5.19 18.78
N LEU A 71 -2.62 -5.57 18.31
CA LEU A 71 -1.66 -6.34 19.11
C LEU A 71 -1.17 -5.55 20.34
N LYS A 72 -0.87 -4.26 20.18
CA LYS A 72 -0.50 -3.38 21.32
C LYS A 72 -1.64 -3.23 22.32
N ARG A 73 -2.88 -3.07 21.87
CA ARG A 73 -4.05 -3.03 22.76
C ARG A 73 -4.28 -4.37 23.47
N GLY A 74 -3.92 -5.47 22.84
CA GLY A 74 -3.85 -6.81 23.44
C GLY A 74 -2.69 -6.99 24.43
N ARG A 75 -1.86 -5.96 24.66
CA ARG A 75 -0.67 -5.97 25.54
C ARG A 75 0.41 -6.96 25.09
N HIS A 76 0.50 -7.25 23.80
CA HIS A 76 1.58 -8.07 23.24
C HIS A 76 2.84 -7.21 23.02
N ASP A 77 4.01 -7.82 23.25
CA ASP A 77 5.31 -7.18 23.04
C ASP A 77 5.66 -7.18 21.53
N VAL A 78 4.99 -6.30 20.78
CA VAL A 78 5.22 -6.09 19.34
C VAL A 78 6.39 -5.12 19.16
N ARG A 79 7.39 -5.52 18.39
CA ARG A 79 8.61 -4.75 18.10
C ARG A 79 8.76 -4.37 16.65
N GLY A 80 8.10 -5.10 15.75
CA GLY A 80 8.10 -4.80 14.32
C GLY A 80 6.90 -5.41 13.61
N CYS A 81 6.54 -4.79 12.49
CA CYS A 81 5.55 -5.32 11.57
C CYS A 81 5.90 -4.82 10.16
N SER A 82 6.05 -5.74 9.24
CA SER A 82 6.13 -5.44 7.82
C SER A 82 5.06 -6.21 7.05
N VAL A 83 4.62 -5.64 5.93
CA VAL A 83 3.66 -6.28 5.05
C VAL A 83 4.21 -6.24 3.63
N ARG A 84 4.42 -7.40 3.03
CA ARG A 84 4.73 -7.53 1.62
C ARG A 84 3.43 -7.74 0.86
N LEU A 85 3.15 -6.88 -0.11
CA LEU A 85 1.99 -7.00 -0.97
C LEU A 85 2.42 -7.42 -2.37
N THR A 86 1.75 -8.42 -2.92
CA THR A 86 1.81 -8.78 -4.33
C THR A 86 0.42 -8.66 -4.94
N SER A 87 0.33 -8.23 -6.19
CA SER A 87 -0.96 -7.94 -6.81
C SER A 87 -0.99 -8.31 -8.29
N GLU A 88 -2.17 -8.64 -8.77
CA GLU A 88 -2.50 -8.78 -10.18
C GLU A 88 -3.52 -7.70 -10.54
N ARG A 89 -3.48 -7.26 -11.78
CA ARG A 89 -4.41 -6.27 -12.34
C ARG A 89 -5.13 -6.86 -13.55
N ALA A 90 -6.30 -6.33 -13.87
CA ALA A 90 -7.01 -6.70 -15.09
C ALA A 90 -6.16 -6.41 -16.34
N ASP A 91 -6.24 -7.28 -17.34
CA ASP A 91 -5.51 -7.15 -18.60
C ASP A 91 -6.06 -6.02 -19.48
N THR A 92 -7.34 -5.73 -19.31
CA THR A 92 -8.07 -4.69 -20.05
C THR A 92 -8.43 -3.50 -19.18
N ASP A 93 -8.66 -2.34 -19.76
CA ASP A 93 -9.12 -1.15 -19.02
C ASP A 93 -10.59 -1.31 -18.55
N PRO A 94 -10.86 -0.81 -17.35
CA PRO A 94 -9.93 -0.24 -16.35
C PRO A 94 -9.09 -1.34 -15.70
N LYS A 95 -7.77 -1.11 -15.65
CA LYS A 95 -6.81 -2.06 -15.06
C LYS A 95 -6.86 -2.03 -13.53
N VAL A 96 -8.00 -2.42 -12.96
CA VAL A 96 -8.18 -2.54 -11.51
C VAL A 96 -7.37 -3.70 -10.93
N PHE A 97 -7.10 -3.67 -9.63
CA PHE A 97 -6.58 -4.85 -8.95
C PHE A 97 -7.62 -5.97 -8.95
N THR A 98 -7.21 -7.17 -9.35
CA THR A 98 -8.04 -8.39 -9.36
C THR A 98 -7.65 -9.36 -8.26
N ARG A 99 -6.38 -9.34 -7.84
CA ARG A 99 -5.86 -10.11 -6.71
C ARG A 99 -4.86 -9.29 -5.93
N ILE A 100 -4.87 -9.41 -4.61
CA ILE A 100 -3.85 -8.86 -3.71
C ILE A 100 -3.56 -9.91 -2.65
N HIS A 101 -2.29 -10.28 -2.50
CA HIS A 101 -1.83 -11.10 -1.39
C HIS A 101 -1.01 -10.24 -0.43
N MET A 102 -1.30 -10.32 0.87
CA MET A 102 -0.62 -9.58 1.94
C MET A 102 0.08 -10.57 2.87
N GLN A 103 1.40 -10.64 2.80
CA GLN A 103 2.23 -11.44 3.69
C GLN A 103 2.78 -10.55 4.82
N PHE A 104 2.34 -10.84 6.04
CA PHE A 104 2.77 -10.12 7.23
C PHE A 104 3.98 -10.81 7.87
N THR A 105 4.95 -10.02 8.32
CA THR A 105 6.03 -10.46 9.22
C THR A 105 5.90 -9.65 10.50
N VAL A 106 5.51 -10.30 11.59
CA VAL A 106 5.35 -9.66 12.91
C VAL A 106 6.51 -10.05 13.79
N THR A 107 7.26 -9.07 14.28
CA THR A 107 8.39 -9.30 15.20
C THR A 107 7.98 -8.94 16.61
N GLY A 108 8.29 -9.80 17.58
CA GLY A 108 8.00 -9.54 19.00
C GLY A 108 8.35 -10.71 19.89
N ARG A 109 7.96 -10.62 21.16
CA ARG A 109 8.23 -11.68 22.14
C ARG A 109 6.94 -12.36 22.58
N GLY A 110 6.93 -13.70 22.45
CA GLY A 110 5.85 -14.53 22.97
C GLY A 110 4.49 -14.16 22.42
N ILE A 111 4.40 -13.66 21.18
CA ILE A 111 3.12 -13.28 20.56
C ILE A 111 2.40 -14.55 20.08
N PRO A 112 1.21 -14.87 20.61
CA PRO A 112 0.49 -16.05 20.17
C PRO A 112 0.08 -15.93 18.70
N PRO A 113 0.24 -16.97 17.86
CA PRO A 113 -0.22 -16.96 16.47
C PRO A 113 -1.68 -16.58 16.32
N ALA A 114 -2.55 -17.06 17.20
CA ALA A 114 -3.97 -16.73 17.20
C ALA A 114 -4.24 -15.22 17.40
N ALA A 115 -3.36 -14.50 18.12
CA ALA A 115 -3.48 -13.04 18.29
C ALA A 115 -3.15 -12.31 16.99
N VAL A 116 -2.13 -12.74 16.25
CA VAL A 116 -1.76 -12.18 14.95
C VAL A 116 -2.84 -12.45 13.91
N GLU A 117 -3.29 -13.70 13.82
CA GLU A 117 -4.37 -14.11 12.90
C GLU A 117 -5.64 -13.27 13.14
N ARG A 118 -6.05 -13.14 14.40
CA ARG A 118 -7.20 -12.31 14.76
C ARG A 118 -7.00 -10.84 14.42
N ALA A 119 -5.81 -10.29 14.64
CA ALA A 119 -5.52 -8.89 14.34
C ALA A 119 -5.61 -8.61 12.82
N ILE A 120 -5.08 -9.51 12.00
CA ILE A 120 -5.16 -9.45 10.53
C ILE A 120 -6.62 -9.55 10.07
N ALA A 121 -7.37 -10.53 10.57
CA ALA A 121 -8.79 -10.71 10.23
C ALA A 121 -9.60 -9.47 10.60
N MET A 122 -9.43 -8.92 11.80
CA MET A 122 -10.13 -7.72 12.24
C MET A 122 -9.79 -6.49 11.39
N SER A 123 -8.52 -6.32 11.00
CA SER A 123 -8.13 -5.25 10.08
C SER A 123 -8.88 -5.39 8.75
N HIS A 124 -8.79 -6.56 8.13
CA HIS A 124 -9.35 -6.78 6.80
C HIS A 124 -10.89 -6.74 6.77
N GLU A 125 -11.56 -7.26 7.79
CA GLU A 125 -13.02 -7.36 7.82
C GLU A 125 -13.71 -6.08 8.33
N LYS A 126 -13.04 -5.30 9.16
CA LYS A 126 -13.71 -4.22 9.90
C LYS A 126 -13.02 -2.86 9.86
N TYR A 127 -11.69 -2.79 9.93
CA TYR A 127 -11.02 -1.52 10.22
C TYR A 127 -10.28 -0.89 9.03
N CYS A 128 -9.58 -1.68 8.22
CA CYS A 128 -8.81 -1.16 7.11
C CYS A 128 -9.70 -0.72 5.95
N SER A 129 -10.02 0.57 5.91
CA SER A 129 -10.83 1.15 4.83
C SER A 129 -10.26 0.86 3.45
N ALA A 130 -8.93 0.89 3.30
CA ALA A 130 -8.27 0.65 2.01
C ALA A 130 -8.50 -0.79 1.52
N SER A 131 -8.26 -1.81 2.37
CA SER A 131 -8.47 -3.20 1.97
C SER A 131 -9.95 -3.52 1.72
N ILE A 132 -10.86 -2.94 2.51
CA ILE A 132 -12.31 -3.10 2.30
C ILE A 132 -12.75 -2.49 0.96
N MET A 133 -12.23 -1.29 0.60
CA MET A 133 -12.53 -0.67 -0.69
C MET A 133 -11.98 -1.50 -1.85
N LEU A 134 -10.70 -1.90 -1.80
CA LEU A 134 -10.07 -2.69 -2.85
C LEU A 134 -10.66 -4.10 -2.96
N GLY A 135 -11.15 -4.66 -1.87
CA GLY A 135 -11.85 -5.95 -1.83
C GLY A 135 -13.16 -5.97 -2.63
N LYS A 136 -13.65 -4.82 -3.13
CA LYS A 136 -14.81 -4.76 -4.03
C LYS A 136 -14.46 -5.20 -5.47
N THR A 137 -13.20 -5.13 -5.86
CA THR A 137 -12.72 -5.53 -7.18
C THR A 137 -11.67 -6.64 -7.11
N ALA A 138 -10.92 -6.74 -6.01
CA ALA A 138 -9.82 -7.66 -5.84
C ALA A 138 -10.15 -8.77 -4.83
N GLN A 139 -9.76 -10.01 -5.14
CA GLN A 139 -9.67 -11.07 -4.16
C GLN A 139 -8.45 -10.80 -3.28
N ILE A 140 -8.68 -10.54 -1.98
CA ILE A 140 -7.60 -10.31 -1.02
C ILE A 140 -7.35 -11.58 -0.22
N THR A 141 -6.09 -11.98 -0.13
CA THR A 141 -5.62 -13.11 0.69
C THR A 141 -4.52 -12.65 1.63
N THR A 142 -4.40 -13.28 2.78
CA THR A 142 -3.41 -12.93 3.79
C THR A 142 -2.62 -14.15 4.24
N GLY A 143 -1.37 -13.94 4.61
CA GLY A 143 -0.52 -14.89 5.30
C GLY A 143 0.32 -14.16 6.35
N PHE A 144 0.87 -14.88 7.30
CA PHE A 144 1.77 -14.27 8.28
C PHE A 144 2.85 -15.23 8.77
N GLU A 145 3.91 -14.64 9.27
CA GLU A 145 4.94 -15.30 10.07
C GLU A 145 5.23 -14.45 11.31
N ILE A 146 5.71 -15.10 12.36
CA ILE A 146 6.15 -14.42 13.60
C ILE A 146 7.64 -14.67 13.76
N VAL A 147 8.38 -13.59 13.96
CA VAL A 147 9.81 -13.61 14.24
C VAL A 147 9.99 -13.29 15.73
N GLU A 148 10.53 -14.23 16.48
CA GLU A 148 10.87 -14.04 17.89
C GLU A 148 12.03 -13.06 18.02
N ALA A 149 11.94 -12.09 18.98
CA ALA A 149 12.89 -10.98 19.16
C ALA A 149 13.56 -10.97 20.51
#